data_d699addf18cd5e6ad528d29af1f90a61
#
_entry.id   d699addf18cd5e6ad528d29af1f90a61
#
_cell.length_a   1.000
_cell.length_b   1.000
_cell.length_c   1.000
_cell.angle_alpha   90.00
_cell.angle_beta   90.00
_cell.angle_gamma   90.00
#
_symmetry.space_group_name_H-M   'P 1'
#
loop_
_entity.id
_entity.type
_entity.pdbx_description
1 polymer ?
#
loop_
_entity_poly.entity_id
_entity_poly.type
_entity_poly.pdbx_seq_one_letter_code
_entity_poly.pdbx_strand_id
1 'polypeptide(L)'
;MARVYNFSAGPAVLPEEVLKEAAEEMLDYRGCGMSVMEMSHRSKMFDDIIKTAEADLRELMNIPDNYKVLFLQGGASQQFSAIPMNLMKNKVADFIITGQWAKKAYQEASRYGKANILASSEDKTYTYIPDCSDLPVSEDADYVYVCYNNTIYGTKYQQIPNTKGKILVADMSSCILSEPVNVEDFGVIYFGVQKNVGPAGVVVCIVREDLITDDVLEGTPTMLKWKTQADADSLYNTPPCYGIYICGKVFKWLKDQGGLTAMQKRNEEKSKDLI
;
A
#
# COMPACT_ATOMS: atom_id res chain seq x y z
N MET A 1 5.69 21.33 -25.57
CA MET A 1 6.08 22.04 -24.34
C MET A 1 6.93 21.08 -23.49
N ALA A 2 8.01 21.57 -22.88
CA ALA A 2 8.75 20.75 -21.90
C ALA A 2 7.89 20.56 -20.64
N ARG A 3 7.95 19.37 -20.05
CA ARG A 3 7.30 19.12 -18.76
C ARG A 3 8.00 19.91 -17.65
N VAL A 4 7.22 20.41 -16.69
CA VAL A 4 7.78 21.06 -15.50
C VAL A 4 8.43 20.03 -14.57
N TYR A 5 9.42 20.46 -13.79
CA TYR A 5 9.94 19.67 -12.67
C TYR A 5 8.90 19.65 -11.54
N ASN A 6 8.31 18.50 -11.31
CA ASN A 6 7.31 18.31 -10.25
C ASN A 6 7.92 17.49 -9.10
N PHE A 7 8.05 18.13 -7.94
CA PHE A 7 8.56 17.53 -6.70
C PHE A 7 7.47 17.28 -5.65
N SER A 8 6.18 17.25 -6.08
CA SER A 8 5.07 16.94 -5.15
C SER A 8 5.22 15.52 -4.62
N ALA A 9 5.02 15.38 -3.30
CA ALA A 9 5.13 14.09 -2.62
C ALA A 9 4.00 13.10 -2.99
N GLY A 10 2.84 13.63 -3.38
CA GLY A 10 1.69 12.85 -3.83
C GLY A 10 0.41 13.69 -3.97
N PRO A 11 -0.28 13.62 -5.12
CA PRO A 11 0.07 12.85 -6.33
C PRO A 11 1.44 13.25 -6.89
N ALA A 12 2.28 12.24 -7.16
CA ALA A 12 3.63 12.45 -7.62
C ALA A 12 3.75 12.32 -9.16
N VAL A 13 4.92 12.65 -9.68
CA VAL A 13 5.23 12.48 -11.10
C VAL A 13 5.20 10.99 -11.49
N LEU A 14 4.61 10.70 -12.66
CA LEU A 14 4.63 9.37 -13.27
C LEU A 14 5.74 9.27 -14.34
N PRO A 15 6.28 8.08 -14.62
CA PRO A 15 7.19 7.86 -15.72
C PRO A 15 6.60 8.36 -17.04
N GLU A 16 7.38 9.09 -17.82
CA GLU A 16 6.89 9.70 -19.06
C GLU A 16 6.51 8.64 -20.10
N GLU A 17 7.23 7.54 -20.13
CA GLU A 17 6.97 6.39 -20.98
C GLU A 17 5.59 5.81 -20.71
N VAL A 18 5.22 5.65 -19.44
CA VAL A 18 3.90 5.17 -19.02
C VAL A 18 2.79 6.13 -19.47
N LEU A 19 3.03 7.45 -19.34
CA LEU A 19 2.04 8.45 -19.77
C LEU A 19 1.87 8.49 -21.29
N LYS A 20 2.96 8.32 -22.06
CA LYS A 20 2.91 8.25 -23.53
C LYS A 20 2.12 7.03 -24.00
N GLU A 21 2.45 5.84 -23.46
CA GLU A 21 1.73 4.61 -23.78
C GLU A 21 0.25 4.72 -23.42
N ALA A 22 -0.07 5.28 -22.25
CA ALA A 22 -1.45 5.52 -21.84
C ALA A 22 -2.20 6.51 -22.77
N ALA A 23 -1.49 7.52 -23.28
CA ALA A 23 -2.07 8.48 -24.24
C ALA A 23 -2.34 7.85 -25.61
N GLU A 24 -1.47 6.97 -26.08
CA GLU A 24 -1.64 6.21 -27.33
C GLU A 24 -2.84 5.27 -27.24
N GLU A 25 -3.06 4.63 -26.09
CA GLU A 25 -4.19 3.72 -25.84
C GLU A 25 -5.46 4.42 -25.33
N MET A 26 -5.46 5.77 -25.23
CA MET A 26 -6.57 6.52 -24.60
C MET A 26 -7.91 6.32 -25.30
N LEU A 27 -7.95 6.29 -26.62
CA LEU A 27 -9.17 6.12 -27.40
C LEU A 27 -9.41 4.67 -27.82
N ASP A 28 -8.35 3.86 -27.91
CA ASP A 28 -8.42 2.51 -28.44
C ASP A 28 -7.39 1.61 -27.76
N TYR A 29 -7.79 0.97 -26.69
CA TYR A 29 -6.93 0.02 -25.97
C TYR A 29 -6.69 -1.23 -26.83
N ARG A 30 -5.46 -1.35 -27.36
CA ARG A 30 -5.00 -2.53 -28.12
C ARG A 30 -5.94 -2.94 -29.28
N GLY A 31 -6.55 -1.99 -29.96
CA GLY A 31 -7.41 -2.25 -31.11
C GLY A 31 -8.82 -2.74 -30.76
N CYS A 32 -9.27 -2.59 -29.52
CA CYS A 32 -10.60 -3.01 -29.10
C CYS A 32 -11.70 -1.99 -29.38
N GLY A 33 -11.34 -0.78 -29.88
CA GLY A 33 -12.28 0.28 -30.26
C GLY A 33 -12.84 1.08 -29.07
N MET A 34 -12.28 0.94 -27.85
CA MET A 34 -12.72 1.72 -26.69
C MET A 34 -11.56 2.01 -25.71
N SER A 35 -11.75 3.06 -24.92
CA SER A 35 -10.88 3.40 -23.79
C SER A 35 -11.02 2.41 -22.64
N VAL A 36 -9.94 2.21 -21.86
CA VAL A 36 -10.04 1.50 -20.59
C VAL A 36 -11.02 2.20 -19.62
N MET A 37 -11.21 3.51 -19.72
CA MET A 37 -12.20 4.25 -18.92
C MET A 37 -13.65 3.87 -19.21
N GLU A 38 -13.94 3.38 -20.43
CA GLU A 38 -15.28 3.00 -20.89
C GLU A 38 -15.52 1.49 -20.75
N MET A 39 -14.46 0.74 -20.46
CA MET A 39 -14.45 -0.72 -20.43
C MET A 39 -15.20 -1.26 -19.21
N SER A 40 -16.09 -2.22 -19.42
CA SER A 40 -16.70 -2.93 -18.32
C SER A 40 -15.64 -3.69 -17.51
N HIS A 41 -15.63 -3.50 -16.19
CA HIS A 41 -14.75 -4.27 -15.28
C HIS A 41 -15.05 -5.78 -15.28
N ARG A 42 -16.17 -6.21 -15.87
CA ARG A 42 -16.55 -7.63 -16.04
C ARG A 42 -16.16 -8.17 -17.43
N SER A 43 -15.53 -7.35 -18.25
CA SER A 43 -15.02 -7.82 -19.56
C SER A 43 -13.75 -8.63 -19.39
N LYS A 44 -13.53 -9.57 -20.31
CA LYS A 44 -12.28 -10.35 -20.36
C LYS A 44 -11.05 -9.45 -20.48
N MET A 45 -11.16 -8.34 -21.21
CA MET A 45 -10.04 -7.40 -21.37
C MET A 45 -9.64 -6.74 -20.05
N PHE A 46 -10.61 -6.36 -19.22
CA PHE A 46 -10.29 -5.79 -17.92
C PHE A 46 -9.80 -6.87 -16.93
N ASP A 47 -10.34 -8.07 -17.00
CA ASP A 47 -9.81 -9.23 -16.24
C ASP A 47 -8.34 -9.46 -16.56
N ASP A 48 -7.95 -9.40 -17.84
CA ASP A 48 -6.54 -9.47 -18.24
C ASP A 48 -5.69 -8.32 -17.71
N ILE A 49 -6.24 -7.09 -17.68
CA ILE A 49 -5.54 -5.90 -17.13
C ILE A 49 -5.23 -6.07 -15.64
N ILE A 50 -6.26 -6.38 -14.83
CA ILE A 50 -6.08 -6.47 -13.37
C ILE A 50 -5.21 -7.67 -12.99
N LYS A 51 -5.38 -8.82 -13.62
CA LYS A 51 -4.55 -10.01 -13.38
C LYS A 51 -3.10 -9.80 -13.78
N THR A 52 -2.84 -9.11 -14.89
CA THR A 52 -1.48 -8.75 -15.29
C THR A 52 -0.85 -7.80 -14.30
N ALA A 53 -1.60 -6.78 -13.85
CA ALA A 53 -1.11 -5.85 -12.82
C ALA A 53 -0.79 -6.57 -11.50
N GLU A 54 -1.63 -7.50 -11.07
CA GLU A 54 -1.36 -8.32 -9.88
C GLU A 54 -0.12 -9.20 -10.07
N ALA A 55 -0.01 -9.90 -11.21
CA ALA A 55 1.12 -10.77 -11.50
C ALA A 55 2.45 -10.00 -11.51
N ASP A 56 2.49 -8.84 -12.14
CA ASP A 56 3.68 -7.98 -12.19
C ASP A 56 4.06 -7.45 -10.80
N LEU A 57 3.09 -7.08 -9.97
CA LEU A 57 3.35 -6.68 -8.59
C LEU A 57 3.89 -7.84 -7.73
N ARG A 58 3.30 -9.04 -7.89
CA ARG A 58 3.77 -10.26 -7.22
C ARG A 58 5.22 -10.58 -7.58
N GLU A 59 5.55 -10.49 -8.86
CA GLU A 59 6.92 -10.73 -9.34
C GLU A 59 7.90 -9.69 -8.79
N LEU A 60 7.56 -8.40 -8.86
CA LEU A 60 8.41 -7.31 -8.37
C LEU A 60 8.75 -7.44 -6.88
N MET A 61 7.78 -7.82 -6.06
CA MET A 61 7.92 -7.87 -4.61
C MET A 61 8.15 -9.29 -4.07
N ASN A 62 8.22 -10.32 -4.93
CA ASN A 62 8.26 -11.74 -4.53
C ASN A 62 7.14 -12.08 -3.53
N ILE A 63 5.89 -11.66 -3.84
CA ILE A 63 4.74 -11.89 -2.95
C ILE A 63 4.41 -13.39 -2.94
N PRO A 64 4.45 -14.06 -1.77
CA PRO A 64 4.11 -15.49 -1.67
C PRO A 64 2.64 -15.77 -2.02
N ASP A 65 2.35 -17.03 -2.41
CA ASP A 65 1.00 -17.44 -2.82
C ASP A 65 -0.03 -17.37 -1.69
N ASN A 66 0.43 -17.43 -0.42
CA ASN A 66 -0.41 -17.30 0.76
C ASN A 66 -0.73 -15.85 1.15
N TYR A 67 -0.54 -14.90 0.23
CA TYR A 67 -0.99 -13.52 0.34
C TYR A 67 -1.99 -13.17 -0.76
N LYS A 68 -3.02 -12.42 -0.43
CA LYS A 68 -3.94 -11.82 -1.40
C LYS A 68 -3.51 -10.38 -1.69
N VAL A 69 -3.59 -10.01 -2.97
CA VAL A 69 -3.39 -8.63 -3.43
C VAL A 69 -4.76 -8.05 -3.74
N LEU A 70 -5.15 -7.02 -3.02
CA LEU A 70 -6.46 -6.38 -3.16
C LEU A 70 -6.29 -4.98 -3.73
N PHE A 71 -6.95 -4.70 -4.85
CA PHE A 71 -7.06 -3.36 -5.43
C PHE A 71 -8.33 -2.68 -4.93
N LEU A 72 -8.18 -1.72 -4.03
CA LEU A 72 -9.26 -1.10 -3.28
C LEU A 72 -9.42 0.39 -3.62
N GLN A 73 -10.47 0.99 -3.09
CA GLN A 73 -10.79 2.42 -3.18
C GLN A 73 -10.64 3.10 -1.82
N GLY A 74 -10.93 4.40 -1.74
CA GLY A 74 -11.02 5.14 -0.47
C GLY A 74 -9.69 5.73 0.02
N GLY A 75 -8.61 5.56 -0.72
CA GLY A 75 -7.28 6.03 -0.32
C GLY A 75 -6.71 5.25 0.88
N ALA A 76 -5.44 5.47 1.18
CA ALA A 76 -4.78 4.85 2.34
C ALA A 76 -5.49 5.18 3.67
N SER A 77 -6.15 6.33 3.76
CA SER A 77 -6.87 6.75 4.96
C SER A 77 -8.06 5.85 5.28
N GLN A 78 -8.71 5.24 4.29
CA GLN A 78 -9.80 4.28 4.55
C GLN A 78 -9.27 3.01 5.23
N GLN A 79 -8.00 2.66 5.01
CA GLN A 79 -7.39 1.51 5.66
C GLN A 79 -7.18 1.73 7.17
N PHE A 80 -7.13 2.98 7.64
CA PHE A 80 -7.13 3.27 9.07
C PHE A 80 -8.37 2.73 9.79
N SER A 81 -9.51 2.67 9.08
CA SER A 81 -10.75 2.03 9.58
C SER A 81 -10.83 0.55 9.21
N ALA A 82 -10.50 0.19 7.97
CA ALA A 82 -10.64 -1.18 7.50
C ALA A 82 -9.75 -2.16 8.27
N ILE A 83 -8.51 -1.78 8.58
CA ILE A 83 -7.55 -2.63 9.31
C ILE A 83 -8.10 -3.03 10.68
N PRO A 84 -8.46 -2.09 11.58
CA PRO A 84 -9.04 -2.49 12.87
C PRO A 84 -10.34 -3.26 12.71
N MET A 85 -11.19 -2.93 11.75
CA MET A 85 -12.44 -3.67 11.52
C MET A 85 -12.21 -5.14 11.13
N ASN A 86 -11.14 -5.44 10.41
CA ASN A 86 -10.80 -6.81 10.00
C ASN A 86 -9.93 -7.55 11.02
N LEU A 87 -9.12 -6.87 11.83
CA LEU A 87 -8.09 -7.50 12.65
C LEU A 87 -8.31 -7.42 14.16
N MET A 88 -9.00 -6.39 14.69
CA MET A 88 -9.10 -6.16 16.14
C MET A 88 -10.11 -7.10 16.84
N LYS A 89 -9.87 -8.40 16.80
CA LYS A 89 -10.72 -9.43 17.41
C LYS A 89 -10.77 -9.32 18.93
N ASN A 90 -9.62 -9.07 19.56
CA ASN A 90 -9.49 -8.80 21.01
C ASN A 90 -9.77 -7.32 21.34
N LYS A 91 -10.02 -6.48 20.33
CA LYS A 91 -10.19 -5.04 20.46
C LYS A 91 -8.97 -4.32 21.06
N VAL A 92 -7.75 -4.84 20.80
CA VAL A 92 -6.49 -4.25 21.23
C VAL A 92 -5.52 -4.20 20.06
N ALA A 93 -4.90 -3.05 19.85
CA ALA A 93 -3.84 -2.89 18.85
C ALA A 93 -2.74 -1.95 19.37
N ASP A 94 -1.52 -2.19 18.95
CA ASP A 94 -0.34 -1.47 19.36
C ASP A 94 0.22 -0.65 18.20
N PHE A 95 0.71 0.56 18.50
CA PHE A 95 1.16 1.52 17.50
C PHE A 95 2.55 2.07 17.83
N ILE A 96 3.38 2.24 16.80
CA ILE A 96 4.62 3.02 16.87
C ILE A 96 4.40 4.32 16.11
N ILE A 97 4.44 5.46 16.83
CA ILE A 97 4.06 6.76 16.29
C ILE A 97 5.30 7.53 15.85
N THR A 98 5.63 7.45 14.57
CA THR A 98 6.79 8.11 13.96
C THR A 98 6.41 9.24 13.00
N GLY A 99 5.14 9.64 12.99
CA GLY A 99 4.65 10.71 12.14
C GLY A 99 3.15 10.88 12.21
N GLN A 100 2.65 11.89 11.48
CA GLN A 100 1.22 12.21 11.48
C GLN A 100 0.32 11.09 10.94
N TRP A 101 0.79 10.30 9.98
CA TRP A 101 -0.01 9.24 9.39
C TRP A 101 -0.21 8.08 10.38
N ALA A 102 0.85 7.67 11.08
CA ALA A 102 0.73 6.71 12.18
C ALA A 102 -0.17 7.23 13.31
N LYS A 103 -0.07 8.54 13.66
CA LYS A 103 -0.94 9.17 14.64
C LYS A 103 -2.41 9.15 14.24
N LYS A 104 -2.72 9.41 12.96
CA LYS A 104 -4.10 9.33 12.43
C LYS A 104 -4.63 7.90 12.45
N ALA A 105 -3.81 6.92 12.06
CA ALA A 105 -4.18 5.51 12.13
C ALA A 105 -4.48 5.07 13.58
N TYR A 106 -3.65 5.46 14.52
CA TYR A 106 -3.87 5.25 15.96
C TYR A 106 -5.19 5.87 16.44
N GLN A 107 -5.44 7.15 16.08
CA GLN A 107 -6.67 7.85 16.46
C GLN A 107 -7.92 7.18 15.89
N GLU A 108 -7.84 6.69 14.66
CA GLU A 108 -8.97 5.98 14.05
C GLU A 108 -9.18 4.61 14.71
N ALA A 109 -8.13 3.82 14.92
CA ALA A 109 -8.22 2.53 15.61
C ALA A 109 -8.78 2.64 17.03
N SER A 110 -8.50 3.74 17.73
CA SER A 110 -9.02 4.02 19.07
C SER A 110 -10.56 4.12 19.13
N ARG A 111 -11.23 4.25 17.99
CA ARG A 111 -12.70 4.25 17.90
C ARG A 111 -13.29 2.84 17.94
N TYR A 112 -12.50 1.84 17.64
CA TYR A 112 -12.91 0.45 17.52
C TYR A 112 -12.51 -0.41 18.72
N GLY A 113 -11.48 0.03 19.47
CA GLY A 113 -10.99 -0.68 20.63
C GLY A 113 -9.88 0.10 21.35
N LYS A 114 -9.13 -0.60 22.19
CA LYS A 114 -7.99 -0.04 22.90
C LYS A 114 -6.79 0.03 21.94
N ALA A 115 -6.31 1.23 21.65
CA ALA A 115 -5.05 1.44 20.96
C ALA A 115 -3.98 1.88 21.97
N ASN A 116 -2.80 1.25 21.95
CA ASN A 116 -1.68 1.58 22.81
C ASN A 116 -0.55 2.18 21.96
N ILE A 117 0.21 3.09 22.54
CA ILE A 117 1.42 3.63 21.92
C ILE A 117 2.63 2.92 22.56
N LEU A 118 3.35 2.10 21.78
CA LEU A 118 4.55 1.40 22.25
C LEU A 118 5.75 2.32 22.32
N ALA A 119 5.90 3.18 21.29
CA ALA A 119 6.95 4.18 21.19
C ALA A 119 6.49 5.34 20.31
N SER A 120 7.09 6.51 20.52
CA SER A 120 6.82 7.70 19.71
C SER A 120 8.07 8.56 19.60
N SER A 121 8.24 9.21 18.45
CA SER A 121 9.26 10.25 18.23
C SER A 121 8.67 11.65 18.15
N GLU A 122 7.46 11.85 18.68
CA GLU A 122 6.79 13.16 18.73
C GLU A 122 7.56 14.19 19.53
N ASP A 123 8.33 13.76 20.53
CA ASP A 123 9.18 14.59 21.39
C ASP A 123 10.21 15.44 20.60
N LYS A 124 10.67 14.91 19.46
CA LYS A 124 11.56 15.61 18.53
C LYS A 124 10.94 15.85 17.17
N THR A 125 9.64 16.08 17.13
CA THR A 125 8.91 16.38 15.88
C THR A 125 9.14 15.32 14.80
N TYR A 126 9.20 14.04 15.23
CA TYR A 126 9.35 12.86 14.33
C TYR A 126 10.63 12.83 13.49
N THR A 127 11.73 13.42 13.99
CA THR A 127 13.01 13.48 13.27
C THR A 127 13.86 12.21 13.40
N TYR A 128 13.37 11.19 14.08
CA TYR A 128 14.05 9.91 14.25
C TYR A 128 13.06 8.76 14.33
N ILE A 129 13.56 7.54 14.14
CA ILE A 129 12.84 6.29 14.43
C ILE A 129 13.29 5.81 15.80
N PRO A 130 12.38 5.55 16.76
CA PRO A 130 12.72 4.99 18.05
C PRO A 130 13.40 3.61 17.93
N ASP A 131 14.16 3.22 18.92
CA ASP A 131 14.63 1.81 19.02
C ASP A 131 13.41 0.90 19.20
N CYS A 132 13.24 -0.01 18.26
CA CYS A 132 12.13 -0.95 18.20
C CYS A 132 12.57 -2.41 18.44
N SER A 133 13.76 -2.61 19.01
CA SER A 133 14.33 -3.95 19.27
C SER A 133 13.65 -4.67 20.45
N ASP A 134 13.22 -3.92 21.47
CA ASP A 134 12.52 -4.45 22.65
C ASP A 134 11.38 -3.54 23.11
N LEU A 135 10.25 -3.62 22.41
CA LEU A 135 9.05 -2.84 22.72
C LEU A 135 8.16 -3.58 23.72
N PRO A 136 7.40 -2.86 24.57
CA PRO A 136 6.43 -3.43 25.50
C PRO A 136 5.13 -3.85 24.78
N VAL A 137 5.26 -4.77 23.81
CA VAL A 137 4.12 -5.25 23.00
C VAL A 137 3.10 -5.93 23.92
N SER A 138 1.83 -5.56 23.77
CA SER A 138 0.72 -6.09 24.57
C SER A 138 0.47 -7.57 24.26
N GLU A 139 0.28 -8.40 25.29
CA GLU A 139 0.02 -9.83 25.10
C GLU A 139 -1.28 -10.09 24.34
N ASP A 140 -2.28 -9.23 24.51
CA ASP A 140 -3.60 -9.30 23.89
C ASP A 140 -3.72 -8.47 22.59
N ALA A 141 -2.64 -7.82 22.15
CA ALA A 141 -2.68 -7.06 20.89
C ALA A 141 -2.95 -7.97 19.69
N ASP A 142 -3.87 -7.56 18.85
CA ASP A 142 -4.19 -8.22 17.59
C ASP A 142 -3.15 -7.93 16.51
N TYR A 143 -2.55 -6.72 16.54
CA TYR A 143 -1.48 -6.33 15.62
C TYR A 143 -0.64 -5.17 16.18
N VAL A 144 0.55 -5.01 15.58
CA VAL A 144 1.41 -3.83 15.74
C VAL A 144 1.39 -3.05 14.43
N TYR A 145 1.23 -1.74 14.51
CA TYR A 145 1.14 -0.86 13.34
C TYR A 145 2.31 0.10 13.21
N VAL A 146 2.80 0.26 11.98
CA VAL A 146 3.81 1.25 11.60
C VAL A 146 3.45 2.00 10.32
N CYS A 147 3.84 3.26 10.20
CA CYS A 147 4.02 3.95 8.94
C CYS A 147 5.51 3.82 8.58
N TYR A 148 5.81 2.93 7.62
CA TYR A 148 7.17 2.44 7.37
C TYR A 148 8.11 3.52 6.85
N ASN A 149 7.57 4.52 6.13
CA ASN A 149 8.28 5.73 5.71
C ASN A 149 7.41 6.96 5.97
N ASN A 150 7.96 7.93 6.69
CA ASN A 150 7.26 9.14 7.11
C ASN A 150 7.48 10.26 6.10
N THR A 151 6.59 10.39 5.13
CA THR A 151 6.68 11.29 3.97
C THR A 151 7.02 12.73 4.33
N ILE A 152 6.40 13.25 5.41
CA ILE A 152 6.53 14.66 5.83
C ILE A 152 7.88 14.91 6.51
N TYR A 153 8.36 13.92 7.28
CA TYR A 153 9.51 14.10 8.17
C TYR A 153 10.80 13.50 7.60
N GLY A 154 10.72 12.74 6.49
CA GLY A 154 11.87 12.13 5.83
C GLY A 154 12.53 10.99 6.62
N THR A 155 11.82 10.39 7.58
CA THR A 155 12.32 9.25 8.35
C THR A 155 11.75 7.93 7.85
N LYS A 156 12.56 6.87 7.84
CA LYS A 156 12.18 5.52 7.40
C LYS A 156 12.77 4.47 8.33
N TYR A 157 12.01 3.40 8.57
CA TYR A 157 12.53 2.24 9.30
C TYR A 157 13.66 1.57 8.50
N GLN A 158 14.77 1.32 9.18
CA GLN A 158 15.92 0.58 8.62
C GLN A 158 15.90 -0.89 9.02
N GLN A 159 15.15 -1.22 10.06
CA GLN A 159 14.97 -2.56 10.57
C GLN A 159 13.50 -2.80 10.90
N ILE A 160 13.08 -4.05 10.78
CA ILE A 160 11.75 -4.48 11.17
C ILE A 160 11.60 -4.40 12.69
N PRO A 161 10.56 -3.76 13.24
CA PRO A 161 10.29 -3.75 14.67
C PRO A 161 10.09 -5.16 15.23
N ASN A 162 10.63 -5.41 16.42
CA ASN A 162 10.36 -6.64 17.12
C ASN A 162 8.94 -6.63 17.70
N THR A 163 8.02 -7.28 17.01
CA THR A 163 6.61 -7.36 17.40
C THR A 163 6.32 -8.49 18.39
N LYS A 164 7.34 -9.21 18.86
CA LYS A 164 7.18 -10.40 19.73
C LYS A 164 6.19 -11.43 19.17
N GLY A 165 6.21 -11.60 17.84
CA GLY A 165 5.35 -12.53 17.11
C GLY A 165 3.95 -12.05 16.78
N LYS A 166 3.59 -10.79 17.11
CA LYS A 166 2.34 -10.20 16.69
C LYS A 166 2.38 -9.82 15.21
N ILE A 167 1.21 -9.78 14.58
CA ILE A 167 1.03 -9.35 13.20
C ILE A 167 1.57 -7.92 13.03
N LEU A 168 2.50 -7.72 12.09
CA LEU A 168 2.96 -6.39 11.71
C LEU A 168 2.13 -5.87 10.55
N VAL A 169 1.56 -4.67 10.73
CA VAL A 169 0.80 -3.92 9.71
C VAL A 169 1.60 -2.69 9.32
N ALA A 170 1.85 -2.51 8.04
CA ALA A 170 2.66 -1.40 7.54
C ALA A 170 1.94 -0.56 6.46
N ASP A 171 1.88 0.76 6.69
CA ASP A 171 1.66 1.74 5.63
C ASP A 171 2.97 1.99 4.89
N MET A 172 3.04 1.57 3.63
CA MET A 172 4.20 1.77 2.77
C MET A 172 3.93 2.76 1.64
N SER A 173 2.91 3.60 1.74
CA SER A 173 2.47 4.50 0.67
C SER A 173 3.60 5.31 0.04
N SER A 174 4.62 5.72 0.79
CA SER A 174 5.69 6.57 0.27
C SER A 174 7.03 5.86 0.02
N CYS A 175 7.11 4.56 0.29
CA CYS A 175 8.34 3.78 0.05
C CYS A 175 8.11 2.49 -0.72
N ILE A 176 6.87 2.10 -0.98
CA ILE A 176 6.58 0.89 -1.74
C ILE A 176 7.29 0.94 -3.11
N LEU A 177 7.85 -0.19 -3.53
CA LEU A 177 8.57 -0.35 -4.80
C LEU A 177 9.80 0.55 -4.98
N SER A 178 10.30 1.18 -3.91
CA SER A 178 11.55 1.96 -3.95
C SER A 178 12.80 1.09 -3.72
N GLU A 179 12.62 -0.06 -3.12
CA GLU A 179 13.63 -1.06 -2.76
C GLU A 179 12.96 -2.43 -2.54
N PRO A 180 13.71 -3.54 -2.51
CA PRO A 180 13.20 -4.84 -2.09
C PRO A 180 12.71 -4.83 -0.64
N VAL A 181 11.62 -5.53 -0.38
CA VAL A 181 11.04 -5.74 0.95
C VAL A 181 10.69 -7.21 1.08
N ASN A 182 11.00 -7.83 2.22
CA ASN A 182 10.53 -9.18 2.50
C ASN A 182 9.07 -9.12 2.97
N VAL A 183 8.15 -9.55 2.11
CA VAL A 183 6.70 -9.49 2.38
C VAL A 183 6.31 -10.37 3.58
N GLU A 184 7.03 -11.47 3.83
CA GLU A 184 6.75 -12.41 4.92
C GLU A 184 6.95 -11.83 6.32
N ASP A 185 7.67 -10.70 6.44
CA ASP A 185 7.82 -9.98 7.71
C ASP A 185 6.52 -9.28 8.15
N PHE A 186 5.52 -9.20 7.26
CA PHE A 186 4.28 -8.46 7.47
C PHE A 186 3.05 -9.35 7.35
N GLY A 187 2.06 -9.14 8.19
CA GLY A 187 0.74 -9.69 7.96
C GLY A 187 -0.05 -8.87 6.96
N VAL A 188 0.17 -7.54 6.97
CA VAL A 188 -0.48 -6.60 6.05
C VAL A 188 0.49 -5.52 5.61
N ILE A 189 0.63 -5.34 4.31
CA ILE A 189 1.22 -4.16 3.69
C ILE A 189 0.12 -3.45 2.92
N TYR A 190 -0.01 -2.14 3.10
CA TYR A 190 -0.92 -1.38 2.24
C TYR A 190 -0.28 -0.06 1.80
N PHE A 191 -0.76 0.47 0.69
CA PHE A 191 -0.26 1.71 0.13
C PHE A 191 -1.26 2.41 -0.78
N GLY A 192 -1.36 3.73 -0.63
CA GLY A 192 -2.01 4.58 -1.62
C GLY A 192 -1.08 4.77 -2.82
N VAL A 193 -1.56 4.48 -4.02
CA VAL A 193 -0.71 4.41 -5.22
C VAL A 193 -0.19 5.76 -5.72
N GLN A 194 -0.83 6.87 -5.32
CA GLN A 194 -0.57 8.22 -5.84
C GLN A 194 0.84 8.77 -5.56
N LYS A 195 1.63 8.10 -4.76
CA LYS A 195 3.00 8.54 -4.45
C LYS A 195 4.01 7.92 -5.39
N ASN A 196 4.11 6.59 -5.43
CA ASN A 196 5.18 5.91 -6.16
C ASN A 196 4.70 4.88 -7.19
N VAL A 197 3.40 4.73 -7.42
CA VAL A 197 2.83 3.63 -8.22
C VAL A 197 1.92 4.10 -9.34
N GLY A 198 1.04 5.07 -9.10
CA GLY A 198 0.01 5.42 -10.08
C GLY A 198 -0.74 6.71 -9.75
N PRO A 199 -1.92 6.95 -10.38
CA PRO A 199 -2.75 8.10 -10.09
C PRO A 199 -3.51 7.92 -8.76
N ALA A 200 -4.01 9.03 -8.18
CA ALA A 200 -4.89 8.97 -7.02
C ALA A 200 -6.16 8.16 -7.31
N GLY A 201 -6.66 7.46 -6.28
CA GLY A 201 -7.94 6.72 -6.32
C GLY A 201 -7.82 5.23 -6.08
N VAL A 202 -6.64 4.64 -6.22
CA VAL A 202 -6.37 3.22 -5.91
C VAL A 202 -5.62 3.10 -4.60
N VAL A 203 -5.97 2.09 -3.82
CA VAL A 203 -5.18 1.55 -2.71
C VAL A 203 -4.92 0.08 -2.98
N VAL A 204 -3.70 -0.36 -2.73
CA VAL A 204 -3.38 -1.78 -2.75
C VAL A 204 -3.16 -2.26 -1.32
N CYS A 205 -3.77 -3.39 -0.98
CA CYS A 205 -3.50 -4.12 0.25
C CYS A 205 -2.96 -5.51 -0.10
N ILE A 206 -1.80 -5.84 0.45
CA ILE A 206 -1.20 -7.18 0.40
C ILE A 206 -1.44 -7.78 1.77
N VAL A 207 -2.32 -8.77 1.84
CA VAL A 207 -2.83 -9.33 3.09
C VAL A 207 -2.55 -10.82 3.14
N ARG A 208 -1.93 -11.29 4.22
CA ARG A 208 -1.73 -12.71 4.44
C ARG A 208 -3.07 -13.44 4.54
N GLU A 209 -3.21 -14.55 3.85
CA GLU A 209 -4.51 -15.18 3.60
C GLU A 209 -5.23 -15.65 4.88
N ASP A 210 -4.48 -16.08 5.90
CA ASP A 210 -5.03 -16.46 7.20
C ASP A 210 -5.72 -15.31 7.96
N LEU A 211 -5.45 -14.07 7.57
CA LEU A 211 -6.06 -12.87 8.14
C LEU A 211 -7.38 -12.47 7.45
N ILE A 212 -7.70 -13.10 6.31
CA ILE A 212 -8.91 -12.82 5.53
C ILE A 212 -10.01 -13.80 5.96
N THR A 213 -10.83 -13.38 6.90
CA THR A 213 -11.85 -14.24 7.52
C THR A 213 -13.20 -13.52 7.62
N ASP A 214 -14.25 -14.26 7.96
CA ASP A 214 -15.56 -13.68 8.29
C ASP A 214 -15.63 -13.18 9.74
N ASP A 215 -14.65 -13.54 10.56
CA ASP A 215 -14.51 -13.08 11.94
C ASP A 215 -13.93 -11.66 11.96
N VAL A 216 -14.80 -10.68 11.84
CA VAL A 216 -14.50 -9.23 11.80
C VAL A 216 -15.32 -8.51 12.88
N LEU A 217 -14.99 -7.26 13.20
CA LEU A 217 -15.77 -6.49 14.16
C LEU A 217 -17.24 -6.39 13.72
N GLU A 218 -18.14 -6.48 14.69
CA GLU A 218 -19.57 -6.30 14.46
C GLU A 218 -19.85 -4.93 13.82
N GLY A 219 -20.73 -4.90 12.83
CA GLY A 219 -21.05 -3.69 12.08
C GLY A 219 -20.04 -3.32 10.98
N THR A 220 -19.04 -4.15 10.71
CA THR A 220 -18.10 -3.92 9.59
C THR A 220 -18.87 -3.85 8.27
N PRO A 221 -18.82 -2.71 7.55
CA PRO A 221 -19.47 -2.58 6.25
C PRO A 221 -18.95 -3.60 5.24
N THR A 222 -19.82 -4.13 4.39
CA THR A 222 -19.47 -5.12 3.36
C THR A 222 -18.25 -4.70 2.52
N MET A 223 -18.22 -3.43 2.11
CA MET A 223 -17.12 -2.88 1.28
C MET A 223 -15.76 -2.84 2.00
N LEU A 224 -15.73 -2.84 3.32
CA LEU A 224 -14.50 -2.80 4.13
C LEU A 224 -14.03 -4.19 4.55
N LYS A 225 -14.83 -5.25 4.33
CA LYS A 225 -14.41 -6.63 4.60
C LYS A 225 -13.43 -7.09 3.52
N TRP A 226 -12.23 -7.43 3.93
CA TRP A 226 -11.22 -7.96 2.99
C TRP A 226 -11.68 -9.26 2.33
N LYS A 227 -12.43 -10.10 3.07
CA LYS A 227 -12.97 -11.33 2.50
C LYS A 227 -13.93 -11.06 1.33
N THR A 228 -14.81 -10.06 1.44
CA THR A 228 -15.70 -9.65 0.33
C THR A 228 -14.90 -9.27 -0.92
N GLN A 229 -13.80 -8.54 -0.73
CA GLN A 229 -12.95 -8.12 -1.85
C GLN A 229 -12.11 -9.27 -2.40
N ALA A 230 -11.58 -10.12 -1.53
CA ALA A 230 -10.76 -11.27 -1.94
C ALA A 230 -11.58 -12.33 -2.68
N ASP A 231 -12.78 -12.67 -2.20
CA ASP A 231 -13.68 -13.63 -2.85
C ASP A 231 -14.16 -13.18 -4.25
N ALA A 232 -14.02 -11.89 -4.55
CA ALA A 232 -14.40 -11.29 -5.82
C ALA A 232 -13.19 -10.78 -6.64
N ASP A 233 -11.97 -11.17 -6.30
CA ASP A 233 -10.73 -10.72 -6.97
C ASP A 233 -10.68 -9.18 -7.15
N SER A 234 -11.06 -8.43 -6.10
CA SER A 234 -11.20 -6.97 -6.08
C SER A 234 -12.32 -6.40 -6.97
N LEU A 235 -13.16 -7.24 -7.53
CA LEU A 235 -14.23 -6.86 -8.47
C LEU A 235 -15.65 -7.01 -7.87
N TYR A 236 -15.77 -6.91 -6.55
CA TYR A 236 -17.08 -6.94 -5.89
C TYR A 236 -17.99 -5.84 -6.41
N ASN A 237 -17.47 -4.62 -6.58
CA ASN A 237 -18.10 -3.52 -7.30
C ASN A 237 -17.16 -3.02 -8.41
N THR A 238 -17.59 -2.04 -9.19
CA THR A 238 -16.74 -1.41 -10.21
C THR A 238 -15.53 -0.75 -9.57
N PRO A 239 -14.30 -1.21 -9.83
CA PRO A 239 -13.08 -0.65 -9.28
C PRO A 239 -12.65 0.61 -10.06
N PRO A 240 -11.62 1.34 -9.61
CA PRO A 240 -11.02 2.43 -10.38
C PRO A 240 -10.20 1.89 -11.56
N CYS A 241 -10.89 1.38 -12.60
CA CYS A 241 -10.32 0.61 -13.71
C CYS A 241 -9.10 1.28 -14.35
N TYR A 242 -9.22 2.56 -14.69
CA TYR A 242 -8.12 3.29 -15.33
C TYR A 242 -6.92 3.48 -14.40
N GLY A 243 -7.17 3.67 -13.10
CA GLY A 243 -6.09 3.75 -12.10
C GLY A 243 -5.31 2.44 -11.99
N ILE A 244 -6.01 1.30 -11.96
CA ILE A 244 -5.39 -0.04 -11.93
C ILE A 244 -4.59 -0.30 -13.21
N TYR A 245 -5.13 0.08 -14.38
CA TYR A 245 -4.41 -0.02 -15.65
C TYR A 245 -3.10 0.78 -15.63
N ILE A 246 -3.10 2.02 -15.13
CA ILE A 246 -1.87 2.81 -15.01
C ILE A 246 -0.89 2.17 -14.01
N CYS A 247 -1.37 1.64 -12.87
CA CYS A 247 -0.53 0.91 -11.93
C CYS A 247 0.16 -0.28 -12.62
N GLY A 248 -0.56 -1.06 -13.41
CA GLY A 248 0.00 -2.18 -14.18
C GLY A 248 1.11 -1.74 -15.14
N LYS A 249 0.91 -0.60 -15.84
CA LYS A 249 1.97 -0.03 -16.68
C LYS A 249 3.20 0.40 -15.90
N VAL A 250 3.03 0.97 -14.70
CA VAL A 250 4.16 1.33 -13.83
C VAL A 250 4.87 0.07 -13.32
N PHE A 251 4.16 -0.99 -12.96
CA PHE A 251 4.77 -2.26 -12.56
C PHE A 251 5.61 -2.85 -13.68
N LYS A 252 5.05 -2.90 -14.90
CA LYS A 252 5.81 -3.32 -16.09
C LYS A 252 7.04 -2.45 -16.32
N TRP A 253 6.89 -1.13 -16.25
CA TRP A 253 8.01 -0.19 -16.40
C TRP A 253 9.12 -0.45 -15.38
N LEU A 254 8.78 -0.71 -14.10
CA LEU A 254 9.75 -1.06 -13.06
C LEU A 254 10.49 -2.36 -13.36
N LYS A 255 9.80 -3.38 -13.88
CA LYS A 255 10.43 -4.63 -14.35
C LYS A 255 11.43 -4.35 -15.47
N ASP A 256 11.02 -3.56 -16.47
CA ASP A 256 11.87 -3.16 -17.61
C ASP A 256 13.08 -2.33 -17.18
N GLN A 257 13.03 -1.62 -16.03
CA GLN A 257 14.15 -0.91 -15.42
C GLN A 257 15.11 -1.81 -14.61
N GLY A 258 14.88 -3.10 -14.56
CA GLY A 258 15.69 -4.08 -13.80
C GLY A 258 15.16 -4.40 -12.40
N GLY A 259 13.92 -4.06 -12.12
CA GLY A 259 13.25 -4.39 -10.86
C GLY A 259 13.69 -3.57 -9.65
N LEU A 260 13.33 -4.04 -8.47
CA LEU A 260 13.48 -3.25 -7.23
C LEU A 260 14.93 -3.07 -6.80
N THR A 261 15.81 -4.03 -7.06
CA THR A 261 17.26 -3.89 -6.74
C THR A 261 17.91 -2.78 -7.56
N ALA A 262 17.60 -2.68 -8.85
CA ALA A 262 18.09 -1.59 -9.69
C ALA A 262 17.50 -0.25 -9.27
N MET A 263 16.22 -0.24 -8.88
CA MET A 263 15.54 0.97 -8.39
C MET A 263 16.12 1.45 -7.07
N GLN A 264 16.42 0.55 -6.14
CA GLN A 264 17.09 0.88 -4.87
C GLN A 264 18.41 1.58 -5.13
N LYS A 265 19.27 1.00 -5.96
CA LYS A 265 20.57 1.60 -6.32
C LYS A 265 20.41 3.02 -6.87
N ARG A 266 19.46 3.19 -7.81
CA ARG A 266 19.16 4.51 -8.40
C ARG A 266 18.67 5.51 -7.36
N ASN A 267 17.84 5.07 -6.40
CA ASN A 267 17.32 5.92 -5.33
C ASN A 267 18.42 6.32 -4.33
N GLU A 268 19.31 5.40 -3.98
CA GLU A 268 20.48 5.68 -3.14
C GLU A 268 21.45 6.67 -3.80
N GLU A 269 21.71 6.54 -5.09
CA GLU A 269 22.52 7.49 -5.85
C GLU A 269 21.90 8.90 -5.82
N LYS A 270 20.60 9.01 -6.09
CA LYS A 270 19.89 10.31 -6.05
C LYS A 270 19.87 10.94 -4.66
N SER A 271 19.73 10.14 -3.60
CA SER A 271 19.66 10.68 -2.24
C SER A 271 21.00 11.21 -1.74
N LYS A 272 22.12 10.63 -2.19
CA LYS A 272 23.48 11.12 -1.86
C LYS A 272 23.75 12.54 -2.34
N ASP A 273 23.06 12.98 -3.39
CA ASP A 273 23.23 14.34 -3.94
C ASP A 273 22.44 15.37 -3.11
N LEU A 274 21.57 14.93 -2.18
CA LEU A 274 20.69 15.78 -1.39
C LEU A 274 21.11 15.87 0.09
N ILE A 275 21.99 14.98 0.54
CA ILE A 275 22.51 14.89 1.91
C ILE A 275 24.00 15.23 1.91
#